data_ebd2196379e67330a2edcd8d6f9bb3c9
#
_entry.id   ebd2196379e67330a2edcd8d6f9bb3c9
#
_cell.length_a   1.000
_cell.length_b   1.000
_cell.length_c   1.000
_cell.angle_alpha   90.00
_cell.angle_beta   90.00
_cell.angle_gamma   90.00
#
_symmetry.space_group_name_H-M   'P 1'
#
loop_
_entity.id
_entity.type
_entity.pdbx_description
1 polymer ?
#
loop_
_entity_poly.entity_id
_entity_poly.type
_entity_poly.pdbx_seq_one_letter_code
_entity_poly.pdbx_strand_id
1 'polypeptide(L)'
;FRELCDLLAKEKYILAAQRLKEKFTALLGAMCRGELLEEAQRTAFILTPDREVALRDCLSLLRQLQKQLAPHLPRWLLHRLGTTEQALGLFFTGDRRYILYIQYDRDGSPSLCAASREMPEQLRRALWLKDIPAILTSGTLMAGGSFERTKKVMGLSENNQLEDFIAVSPFNYEENCILYIPNDLPKTQMLSL
;
A
#
# COMPACT_ATOMS: atom_id res chain seq x y z
N PHE A 1 4.22 -11.86 3.20
CA PHE A 1 4.10 -13.32 3.16
C PHE A 1 5.22 -14.03 3.91
N ARG A 2 6.49 -13.63 3.69
CA ARG A 2 7.65 -14.21 4.37
C ARG A 2 7.49 -14.19 5.90
N GLU A 3 7.18 -13.03 6.46
CA GLU A 3 6.96 -12.84 7.90
C GLU A 3 5.90 -13.81 8.47
N LEU A 4 4.79 -14.01 7.77
CA LEU A 4 3.74 -14.94 8.22
C LEU A 4 4.24 -16.39 8.28
N CYS A 5 5.01 -16.82 7.26
CA CYS A 5 5.61 -18.15 7.23
C CYS A 5 6.63 -18.32 8.36
N ASP A 6 7.46 -17.31 8.60
CA ASP A 6 8.47 -17.33 9.67
C ASP A 6 7.81 -17.39 11.06
N LEU A 7 6.71 -16.65 11.26
CA LEU A 7 5.93 -16.68 12.49
C LEU A 7 5.30 -18.07 12.75
N LEU A 8 4.71 -18.69 11.72
CA LEU A 8 4.17 -20.05 11.82
C LEU A 8 5.26 -21.06 12.16
N ALA A 9 6.42 -20.97 11.52
CA ALA A 9 7.54 -21.86 11.81
C ALA A 9 8.07 -21.70 13.24
N LYS A 10 8.16 -20.44 13.73
CA LYS A 10 8.58 -20.10 15.09
C LYS A 10 7.63 -20.68 16.14
N GLU A 11 6.33 -20.68 15.87
CA GLU A 11 5.30 -21.28 16.69
C GLU A 11 5.18 -22.81 16.51
N LYS A 12 6.19 -23.44 15.90
CA LYS A 12 6.30 -24.91 15.66
C LYS A 12 5.35 -25.49 14.60
N TYR A 13 4.65 -24.67 13.82
CA TYR A 13 3.81 -25.11 12.70
C TYR A 13 4.61 -25.19 11.39
N ILE A 14 5.75 -25.89 11.41
CA ILE A 14 6.74 -25.93 10.33
C ILE A 14 6.13 -26.42 9.01
N LEU A 15 5.33 -27.49 9.04
CA LEU A 15 4.70 -28.03 7.83
C LEU A 15 3.69 -27.05 7.23
N ALA A 16 2.91 -26.36 8.05
CA ALA A 16 1.98 -25.33 7.58
C ALA A 16 2.73 -24.14 6.97
N ALA A 17 3.82 -23.70 7.59
CA ALA A 17 4.69 -22.65 7.09
C ALA A 17 5.32 -23.02 5.73
N GLN A 18 5.80 -24.25 5.56
CA GLN A 18 6.39 -24.72 4.29
C GLN A 18 5.35 -24.75 3.17
N ARG A 19 4.19 -25.35 3.41
CA ARG A 19 3.10 -25.39 2.42
C ARG A 19 2.62 -24.00 2.02
N LEU A 20 2.52 -23.07 2.97
CA LEU A 20 2.13 -21.70 2.70
C LEU A 20 3.21 -20.96 1.90
N LYS A 21 4.49 -21.17 2.23
CA LYS A 21 5.62 -20.63 1.50
C LYS A 21 5.63 -21.08 0.04
N GLU A 22 5.40 -22.36 -0.23
CA GLU A 22 5.30 -22.90 -1.59
C GLU A 22 4.18 -22.20 -2.39
N LYS A 23 2.98 -22.06 -1.81
CA LYS A 23 1.86 -21.40 -2.47
C LYS A 23 2.11 -19.91 -2.71
N PHE A 24 2.71 -19.20 -1.75
CA PHE A 24 3.09 -17.80 -1.95
C PHE A 24 4.20 -17.63 -2.98
N THR A 25 5.15 -18.56 -3.04
CA THR A 25 6.20 -18.55 -4.07
C THR A 25 5.60 -18.76 -5.46
N ALA A 26 4.64 -19.67 -5.62
CA ALA A 26 3.94 -19.88 -6.88
C ALA A 26 3.11 -18.65 -7.28
N LEU A 27 2.43 -18.01 -6.31
CA LEU A 27 1.66 -16.78 -6.54
C LEU A 27 2.56 -15.63 -7.01
N LEU A 28 3.67 -15.40 -6.33
CA LEU A 28 4.62 -14.34 -6.71
C LEU A 28 5.31 -14.67 -8.03
N GLY A 29 5.60 -15.94 -8.29
CA GLY A 29 6.17 -16.41 -9.56
C GLY A 29 5.27 -16.13 -10.75
N ALA A 30 3.94 -16.26 -10.60
CA ALA A 30 2.96 -15.92 -11.63
C ALA A 30 2.89 -14.39 -11.94
N MET A 31 3.58 -13.58 -11.14
CA MET A 31 3.61 -12.11 -11.27
C MET A 31 5.01 -11.58 -11.54
N CYS A 32 6.05 -12.41 -11.39
CA CYS A 32 7.43 -12.01 -11.52
C CYS A 32 7.73 -11.56 -12.96
N ARG A 33 8.49 -10.47 -13.10
CA ARG A 33 9.16 -10.11 -14.35
C ARG A 33 10.56 -10.70 -14.31
N GLY A 34 10.91 -11.52 -15.27
CA GLY A 34 12.20 -12.20 -15.35
C GLY A 34 13.40 -11.30 -15.71
N GLU A 35 13.25 -9.99 -15.62
CA GLU A 35 14.25 -8.99 -16.01
C GLU A 35 14.50 -8.00 -14.86
N LEU A 36 15.72 -7.48 -14.79
CA LEU A 36 16.09 -6.38 -13.92
C LEU A 36 15.48 -5.08 -14.43
N LEU A 37 14.96 -4.27 -13.52
CA LEU A 37 14.36 -2.99 -13.84
C LEU A 37 15.34 -1.86 -13.48
N GLU A 38 15.39 -0.82 -14.30
CA GLU A 38 16.19 0.38 -14.01
C GLU A 38 15.67 1.08 -12.74
N GLU A 39 14.34 1.13 -12.60
CA GLU A 39 13.67 1.73 -11.44
C GLU A 39 12.49 0.85 -10.98
N ALA A 40 12.06 1.07 -9.74
CA ALA A 40 10.84 0.44 -9.22
C ALA A 40 9.61 0.85 -10.05
N GLN A 41 8.85 -0.10 -10.53
CA GLN A 41 7.69 0.12 -11.40
C GLN A 41 6.38 -0.29 -10.73
N ARG A 42 5.30 0.36 -11.12
CA ARG A 42 3.94 0.00 -10.70
C ARG A 42 3.09 -0.29 -11.92
N THR A 43 2.41 -1.43 -11.91
CA THR A 43 1.48 -1.81 -12.97
C THR A 43 0.12 -2.17 -12.38
N ALA A 44 -0.96 -1.85 -13.09
CA ALA A 44 -2.29 -2.27 -12.69
C ALA A 44 -2.33 -3.81 -12.54
N PHE A 45 -2.98 -4.29 -11.48
CA PHE A 45 -3.20 -5.73 -11.34
C PHE A 45 -4.30 -6.17 -12.31
N ILE A 46 -3.98 -7.17 -13.11
CA ILE A 46 -4.91 -7.83 -14.03
C ILE A 46 -4.99 -9.31 -13.60
N LEU A 47 -6.20 -9.79 -13.36
CA LEU A 47 -6.45 -11.19 -13.02
C LEU A 47 -6.38 -12.04 -14.30
N THR A 48 -5.25 -12.69 -14.51
CA THR A 48 -5.06 -13.69 -15.58
C THR A 48 -5.42 -15.08 -15.06
N PRO A 49 -5.70 -16.08 -15.95
CA PRO A 49 -6.00 -17.43 -15.51
C PRO A 49 -4.96 -18.03 -14.56
N ASP A 50 -3.68 -17.84 -14.83
CA ASP A 50 -2.59 -18.35 -13.97
C ASP A 50 -2.59 -17.70 -12.60
N ARG A 51 -2.79 -16.38 -12.55
CA ARG A 51 -2.90 -15.61 -11.30
C ARG A 51 -4.15 -16.01 -10.51
N GLU A 52 -5.24 -16.26 -11.20
CA GLU A 52 -6.48 -16.73 -10.59
C GLU A 52 -6.29 -18.07 -9.89
N VAL A 53 -5.66 -19.04 -10.56
CA VAL A 53 -5.36 -20.37 -9.98
C VAL A 53 -4.46 -20.20 -8.75
N ALA A 54 -3.37 -19.46 -8.88
CA ALA A 54 -2.43 -19.26 -7.78
C ALA A 54 -3.06 -18.54 -6.56
N LEU A 55 -3.90 -17.51 -6.81
CA LEU A 55 -4.67 -16.84 -5.74
C LEU A 55 -5.67 -17.77 -5.07
N ARG A 56 -6.42 -18.56 -5.85
CA ARG A 56 -7.39 -19.53 -5.34
C ARG A 56 -6.72 -20.56 -4.45
N ASP A 57 -5.57 -21.07 -4.85
CA ASP A 57 -4.77 -22.03 -4.09
C ASP A 57 -4.30 -21.44 -2.77
N CYS A 58 -3.76 -20.21 -2.77
CA CYS A 58 -3.35 -19.51 -1.55
C CYS A 58 -4.53 -19.28 -0.61
N LEU A 59 -5.66 -18.78 -1.12
CA LEU A 59 -6.86 -18.51 -0.33
C LEU A 59 -7.43 -19.79 0.28
N SER A 60 -7.48 -20.88 -0.51
CA SER A 60 -7.95 -22.18 -0.05
C SER A 60 -7.09 -22.73 1.10
N LEU A 61 -5.77 -22.65 0.95
CA LEU A 61 -4.85 -23.09 2.00
C LEU A 61 -4.94 -22.22 3.25
N LEU A 62 -5.02 -20.89 3.12
CA LEU A 62 -5.19 -19.99 4.26
C LEU A 62 -6.47 -20.29 5.05
N ARG A 63 -7.59 -20.50 4.37
CA ARG A 63 -8.87 -20.88 4.99
C ARG A 63 -8.78 -22.24 5.68
N GLN A 64 -8.13 -23.22 5.04
CA GLN A 64 -7.91 -24.52 5.62
C GLN A 64 -7.08 -24.42 6.91
N LEU A 65 -5.96 -23.68 6.88
CA LEU A 65 -5.10 -23.49 8.04
C LEU A 65 -5.82 -22.77 9.18
N GLN A 66 -6.59 -21.72 8.88
CA GLN A 66 -7.40 -21.03 9.87
C GLN A 66 -8.36 -22.01 10.57
N LYS A 67 -9.09 -22.82 9.78
CA LYS A 67 -10.05 -23.78 10.33
C LYS A 67 -9.39 -24.89 11.17
N GLN A 68 -8.28 -25.43 10.67
CA GLN A 68 -7.59 -26.55 11.32
C GLN A 68 -6.80 -26.12 12.57
N LEU A 69 -6.19 -24.94 12.52
CA LEU A 69 -5.29 -24.50 13.58
C LEU A 69 -5.95 -23.52 14.56
N ALA A 70 -7.16 -23.06 14.31
CA ALA A 70 -7.86 -22.12 15.17
C ALA A 70 -7.84 -22.49 16.67
N PRO A 71 -8.05 -23.77 17.08
CA PRO A 71 -8.02 -24.14 18.49
C PRO A 71 -6.65 -24.09 19.15
N HIS A 72 -5.59 -24.09 18.34
CA HIS A 72 -4.21 -24.26 18.79
C HIS A 72 -3.32 -23.04 18.58
N LEU A 73 -3.74 -22.11 17.70
CA LEU A 73 -2.99 -20.89 17.40
C LEU A 73 -3.24 -19.78 18.42
N PRO A 74 -2.20 -19.01 18.77
CA PRO A 74 -2.39 -17.74 19.45
C PRO A 74 -3.33 -16.83 18.66
N ARG A 75 -4.21 -16.08 19.37
CA ARG A 75 -5.21 -15.19 18.72
C ARG A 75 -4.60 -14.21 17.73
N TRP A 76 -3.44 -13.67 18.04
CA TRP A 76 -2.75 -12.70 17.17
C TRP A 76 -2.30 -13.33 15.84
N LEU A 77 -1.85 -14.60 15.85
CA LEU A 77 -1.44 -15.31 14.64
C LEU A 77 -2.62 -15.74 13.79
N LEU A 78 -3.71 -16.17 14.44
CA LEU A 78 -4.97 -16.42 13.75
C LEU A 78 -5.53 -15.16 13.09
N HIS A 79 -5.44 -14.00 13.75
CA HIS A 79 -5.79 -12.71 13.18
C HIS A 79 -4.90 -12.38 11.95
N ARG A 80 -3.60 -12.63 12.04
CA ARG A 80 -2.65 -12.42 10.95
C ARG A 80 -2.98 -13.27 9.72
N LEU A 81 -3.34 -14.54 9.92
CA LEU A 81 -3.83 -15.41 8.85
C LEU A 81 -5.10 -14.84 8.20
N GLY A 82 -6.04 -14.39 9.01
CA GLY A 82 -7.31 -13.79 8.55
C GLY A 82 -7.09 -12.50 7.76
N THR A 83 -6.25 -11.59 8.24
CA THR A 83 -5.93 -10.35 7.52
C THR A 83 -5.21 -10.62 6.19
N THR A 84 -4.34 -11.64 6.15
CA THR A 84 -3.66 -12.05 4.90
C THR A 84 -4.67 -12.64 3.91
N GLU A 85 -5.59 -13.48 4.37
CA GLU A 85 -6.66 -14.04 3.53
C GLU A 85 -7.56 -12.94 2.97
N GLN A 86 -8.00 -12.00 3.81
CA GLN A 86 -8.81 -10.87 3.38
C GLN A 86 -8.09 -9.99 2.35
N ALA A 87 -6.81 -9.69 2.58
CA ALA A 87 -6.01 -8.91 1.64
C ALA A 87 -5.87 -9.59 0.27
N LEU A 88 -5.59 -10.89 0.23
CA LEU A 88 -5.56 -11.65 -1.03
C LEU A 88 -6.94 -11.76 -1.68
N GLY A 89 -8.00 -11.83 -0.88
CA GLY A 89 -9.38 -11.84 -1.35
C GLY A 89 -9.75 -10.62 -2.19
N LEU A 90 -9.17 -9.43 -1.90
CA LEU A 90 -9.38 -8.22 -2.70
C LEU A 90 -8.93 -8.41 -4.15
N PHE A 91 -7.80 -9.08 -4.36
CA PHE A 91 -7.26 -9.34 -5.70
C PHE A 91 -8.08 -10.39 -6.46
N PHE A 92 -8.65 -11.34 -5.75
CA PHE A 92 -9.49 -12.36 -6.34
C PHE A 92 -10.87 -11.82 -6.75
N THR A 93 -11.47 -10.96 -5.92
CA THR A 93 -12.81 -10.39 -6.18
C THR A 93 -12.77 -9.16 -7.08
N GLY A 94 -11.63 -8.51 -7.23
CA GLY A 94 -11.49 -7.26 -7.98
C GLY A 94 -12.31 -6.12 -7.36
N ASP A 95 -12.30 -5.98 -6.04
CA ASP A 95 -13.10 -4.98 -5.32
C ASP A 95 -12.80 -3.55 -5.78
N ARG A 96 -13.80 -2.89 -6.40
CA ARG A 96 -13.69 -1.55 -6.99
C ARG A 96 -13.42 -0.44 -5.98
N ARG A 97 -13.58 -0.69 -4.69
CA ARG A 97 -13.22 0.28 -3.62
C ARG A 97 -11.71 0.42 -3.48
N TYR A 98 -10.94 -0.47 -4.11
CA TYR A 98 -9.49 -0.46 -4.08
C TYR A 98 -8.89 -0.26 -5.47
N ILE A 99 -7.73 0.39 -5.49
CA ILE A 99 -6.82 0.39 -6.63
C ILE A 99 -5.85 -0.77 -6.39
N LEU A 100 -5.96 -1.82 -7.20
CA LEU A 100 -5.13 -3.01 -7.10
C LEU A 100 -3.98 -2.88 -8.10
N TYR A 101 -2.75 -3.05 -7.62
CA TYR A 101 -1.57 -2.95 -8.47
C TYR A 101 -0.45 -3.86 -7.97
N ILE A 102 0.50 -4.14 -8.87
CA ILE A 102 1.75 -4.81 -8.55
C ILE A 102 2.84 -3.75 -8.55
N GLN A 103 3.59 -3.69 -7.47
CA GLN A 103 4.82 -2.92 -7.40
C GLN A 103 5.99 -3.88 -7.59
N TYR A 104 6.87 -3.57 -8.50
CA TYR A 104 8.10 -4.30 -8.74
C TYR A 104 9.27 -3.51 -8.15
N ASP A 105 10.12 -4.19 -7.42
CA ASP A 105 11.41 -3.66 -6.99
C ASP A 105 12.41 -3.73 -8.15
N ARG A 106 13.61 -3.16 -7.97
CA ARG A 106 14.66 -3.14 -9.02
C ARG A 106 15.11 -4.53 -9.45
N ASP A 107 15.03 -5.51 -8.57
CA ASP A 107 15.33 -6.92 -8.85
C ASP A 107 14.18 -7.67 -9.55
N GLY A 108 13.10 -6.97 -9.91
CA GLY A 108 11.91 -7.55 -10.51
C GLY A 108 10.99 -8.29 -9.55
N SER A 109 11.27 -8.24 -8.23
CA SER A 109 10.45 -8.87 -7.22
C SER A 109 9.08 -8.20 -7.11
N PRO A 110 7.96 -8.94 -7.22
CA PRO A 110 6.63 -8.36 -7.16
C PRO A 110 6.13 -8.20 -5.72
N SER A 111 5.43 -7.11 -5.48
CA SER A 111 4.62 -6.86 -4.29
C SER A 111 3.18 -6.56 -4.66
N LEU A 112 2.22 -7.30 -4.09
CA LEU A 112 0.79 -7.03 -4.27
C LEU A 112 0.37 -5.87 -3.39
N CYS A 113 -0.17 -4.83 -3.99
CA CYS A 113 -0.56 -3.60 -3.31
C CYS A 113 -2.03 -3.26 -3.57
N ALA A 114 -2.74 -2.88 -2.52
CA ALA A 114 -4.11 -2.40 -2.58
C ALA A 114 -4.20 -1.03 -1.90
N ALA A 115 -4.61 0.00 -2.63
CA ALA A 115 -4.86 1.33 -2.09
C ALA A 115 -6.37 1.60 -2.05
N SER A 116 -6.88 1.96 -0.88
CA SER A 116 -8.30 2.31 -0.75
C SER A 116 -8.61 3.61 -1.47
N ARG A 117 -9.74 3.64 -2.20
CA ARG A 117 -10.31 4.87 -2.77
C ARG A 117 -11.05 5.69 -1.74
N GLU A 118 -11.40 5.09 -0.61
CA GLU A 118 -12.14 5.69 0.50
C GLU A 118 -11.20 6.11 1.65
N MET A 119 -9.93 6.41 1.34
CA MET A 119 -8.94 6.77 2.36
C MET A 119 -9.37 7.95 3.24
N PRO A 120 -9.97 9.03 2.71
CA PRO A 120 -10.46 10.14 3.55
C PRO A 120 -11.44 9.68 4.62
N GLU A 121 -12.41 8.84 4.27
CA GLU A 121 -13.40 8.34 5.21
C GLU A 121 -12.80 7.35 6.22
N GLN A 122 -11.83 6.53 5.79
CA GLN A 122 -11.10 5.64 6.70
C GLN A 122 -10.27 6.42 7.72
N LEU A 123 -9.59 7.49 7.29
CA LEU A 123 -8.86 8.39 8.18
C LEU A 123 -9.81 9.09 9.15
N ARG A 124 -10.95 9.58 8.65
CA ARG A 124 -11.97 10.20 9.48
C ARG A 124 -12.40 9.27 10.62
N ARG A 125 -12.77 8.03 10.31
CA ARG A 125 -13.19 7.03 11.30
C ARG A 125 -12.07 6.57 12.23
N ALA A 126 -10.86 6.40 11.70
CA ALA A 126 -9.73 5.88 12.46
C ALA A 126 -9.10 6.90 13.41
N LEU A 127 -9.09 8.18 13.02
CA LEU A 127 -8.38 9.26 13.71
C LEU A 127 -9.32 10.36 14.21
N TRP A 128 -10.09 10.99 13.31
CA TRP A 128 -10.74 12.25 13.58
C TRP A 128 -12.05 12.15 14.37
N LEU A 129 -12.72 10.99 14.33
CA LEU A 129 -13.89 10.74 15.20
C LEU A 129 -13.51 10.30 16.61
N LYS A 130 -12.21 10.14 16.88
CA LYS A 130 -11.72 9.94 18.25
C LYS A 130 -11.44 11.30 18.82
N ASP A 131 -11.86 11.54 20.03
CA ASP A 131 -11.62 12.79 20.76
C ASP A 131 -10.14 12.87 21.23
N ILE A 132 -9.24 12.93 20.26
CA ILE A 132 -7.78 12.99 20.46
C ILE A 132 -7.27 14.24 19.74
N PRO A 133 -6.67 15.19 20.46
CA PRO A 133 -6.04 16.36 19.83
C PRO A 133 -4.93 15.92 18.87
N ALA A 134 -4.91 16.53 17.66
CA ALA A 134 -3.89 16.23 16.66
C ALA A 134 -3.40 17.51 15.99
N ILE A 135 -2.09 17.57 15.74
CA ILE A 135 -1.46 18.67 15.00
C ILE A 135 -0.86 18.09 13.72
N LEU A 136 -1.30 18.62 12.58
CA LEU A 136 -0.73 18.31 11.28
C LEU A 136 0.20 19.44 10.87
N THR A 137 1.45 19.14 10.58
CA THR A 137 2.43 20.13 10.17
C THR A 137 3.23 19.65 8.96
N SER A 138 3.36 20.51 7.95
CA SER A 138 4.23 20.30 6.79
C SER A 138 4.36 21.60 6.01
N GLY A 139 5.46 21.78 5.28
CA GLY A 139 5.62 22.89 4.32
C GLY A 139 4.72 22.79 3.09
N THR A 140 3.99 21.67 2.89
CA THR A 140 3.18 21.40 1.69
C THR A 140 1.72 21.11 1.97
N LEU A 141 1.20 21.43 3.15
CA LEU A 141 -0.21 21.24 3.47
C LEU A 141 -1.11 22.21 2.70
N MET A 142 -0.60 23.39 2.39
CA MET A 142 -1.30 24.39 1.61
C MET A 142 -0.92 24.28 0.12
N ALA A 143 -1.93 24.31 -0.75
CA ALA A 143 -1.75 24.35 -2.19
C ALA A 143 -2.65 25.42 -2.80
N GLY A 144 -2.08 26.31 -3.65
CA GLY A 144 -2.84 27.41 -4.25
C GLY A 144 -3.44 28.39 -3.24
N GLY A 145 -2.78 28.59 -2.08
CA GLY A 145 -3.27 29.49 -1.04
C GLY A 145 -4.37 28.92 -0.15
N SER A 146 -4.65 27.61 -0.23
CA SER A 146 -5.76 26.99 0.50
C SER A 146 -5.39 25.61 1.08
N PHE A 147 -5.99 25.27 2.21
CA PHE A 147 -5.92 23.95 2.84
C PHE A 147 -7.00 22.97 2.37
N GLU A 148 -7.94 23.40 1.53
CA GLU A 148 -9.12 22.61 1.15
C GLU A 148 -8.77 21.25 0.54
N ARG A 149 -7.74 21.19 -0.30
CA ARG A 149 -7.27 19.92 -0.87
C ARG A 149 -6.80 18.95 0.22
N THR A 150 -6.01 19.43 1.17
CA THR A 150 -5.49 18.64 2.28
C THR A 150 -6.62 18.20 3.21
N LYS A 151 -7.54 19.08 3.55
CA LYS A 151 -8.74 18.74 4.34
C LYS A 151 -9.53 17.61 3.68
N LYS A 152 -9.77 17.72 2.37
CA LYS A 152 -10.49 16.69 1.60
C LYS A 152 -9.77 15.35 1.59
N VAL A 153 -8.48 15.34 1.31
CA VAL A 153 -7.68 14.10 1.22
C VAL A 153 -7.53 13.43 2.58
N MET A 154 -7.44 14.21 3.64
CA MET A 154 -7.29 13.73 5.01
C MET A 154 -8.64 13.41 5.70
N GLY A 155 -9.78 13.65 5.05
CA GLY A 155 -11.10 13.40 5.63
C GLY A 155 -11.48 14.40 6.73
N LEU A 156 -11.00 15.64 6.63
CA LEU A 156 -11.21 16.71 7.61
C LEU A 156 -12.24 17.74 7.18
N SER A 157 -12.81 17.64 5.98
CA SER A 157 -13.70 18.66 5.40
C SER A 157 -14.96 18.95 6.23
N GLU A 158 -15.39 18.01 7.05
CA GLU A 158 -16.59 18.14 7.91
C GLU A 158 -16.24 18.39 9.38
N ASN A 159 -14.98 18.68 9.69
CA ASN A 159 -14.55 18.88 11.07
C ASN A 159 -14.66 20.36 11.46
N ASN A 160 -15.64 20.69 12.27
CA ASN A 160 -15.89 22.05 12.74
C ASN A 160 -14.92 22.55 13.84
N GLN A 161 -14.06 21.65 14.36
CA GLN A 161 -13.07 21.98 15.39
C GLN A 161 -11.66 22.16 14.81
N LEU A 162 -11.56 22.26 13.47
CA LEU A 162 -10.28 22.41 12.78
C LEU A 162 -9.88 23.89 12.72
N GLU A 163 -8.66 24.16 13.18
CA GLU A 163 -8.03 25.46 13.04
C GLU A 163 -6.88 25.38 12.04
N ASP A 164 -6.83 26.34 11.12
CA ASP A 164 -5.78 26.47 10.12
C ASP A 164 -4.77 27.52 10.59
N PHE A 165 -3.48 27.18 10.52
CA PHE A 165 -2.42 28.12 10.86
C PHE A 165 -1.36 28.15 9.76
N ILE A 166 -0.93 29.35 9.38
CA ILE A 166 0.13 29.58 8.40
C ILE A 166 1.28 30.31 9.08
N ALA A 167 2.43 29.65 9.14
CA ALA A 167 3.67 30.32 9.53
C ALA A 167 4.32 30.92 8.27
N VAL A 168 4.56 32.21 8.30
CA VAL A 168 5.28 32.89 7.21
C VAL A 168 6.77 32.50 7.28
N SER A 169 7.34 32.18 6.12
CA SER A 169 8.78 31.90 6.03
C SER A 169 9.61 33.11 6.47
N PRO A 170 10.59 32.95 7.33
CA PRO A 170 11.49 34.03 7.70
C PRO A 170 12.50 34.41 6.59
N PHE A 171 12.55 33.59 5.53
CA PHE A 171 13.48 33.82 4.42
C PHE A 171 12.89 34.82 3.41
N ASN A 172 13.67 35.86 3.06
CA ASN A 172 13.36 36.75 1.95
C ASN A 172 13.77 36.08 0.63
N TYR A 173 12.85 35.39 -0.01
CA TYR A 173 13.12 34.67 -1.27
C TYR A 173 13.36 35.64 -2.45
N GLU A 174 12.80 36.85 -2.41
CA GLU A 174 13.02 37.83 -3.48
C GLU A 174 14.47 38.31 -3.55
N GLU A 175 15.12 38.43 -2.40
CA GLU A 175 16.53 38.85 -2.30
C GLU A 175 17.52 37.67 -2.34
N ASN A 176 17.13 36.53 -1.78
CA ASN A 176 18.06 35.41 -1.53
C ASN A 176 17.85 34.21 -2.46
N CYS A 177 16.91 34.29 -3.43
CA CYS A 177 16.66 33.20 -4.37
C CYS A 177 16.78 33.69 -5.81
N ILE A 178 17.62 33.03 -6.61
CA ILE A 178 17.76 33.29 -8.03
C ILE A 178 17.20 32.06 -8.77
N LEU A 179 16.13 32.25 -9.55
CA LEU A 179 15.63 31.24 -10.45
C LEU A 179 16.35 31.39 -11.81
N TYR A 180 17.24 30.47 -12.12
CA TYR A 180 17.90 30.39 -13.42
C TYR A 180 17.18 29.39 -14.34
N ILE A 181 16.62 29.85 -15.45
CA ILE A 181 15.99 29.01 -16.46
C ILE A 181 16.83 29.08 -17.73
N PRO A 182 17.69 28.07 -18.00
CA PRO A 182 18.50 28.06 -19.21
C PRO A 182 17.61 27.84 -20.46
N ASN A 183 17.83 28.63 -21.49
CA ASN A 183 17.09 28.53 -22.74
C ASN A 183 17.78 27.59 -23.78
N ASP A 184 18.99 27.15 -23.45
CA ASP A 184 19.88 26.36 -24.31
C ASP A 184 19.97 24.87 -23.90
N LEU A 185 19.11 24.44 -22.99
CA LEU A 185 19.02 23.01 -22.65
C LEU A 185 18.60 22.22 -23.88
N PRO A 186 19.35 21.14 -24.25
CA PRO A 186 18.89 20.24 -25.27
C PRO A 186 17.52 19.68 -24.91
N LYS A 187 16.61 19.66 -25.90
CA LYS A 187 15.28 19.05 -25.67
C LYS A 187 15.53 17.65 -25.14
N THR A 188 15.00 17.36 -23.95
CA THR A 188 14.98 16.00 -23.41
C THR A 188 14.34 15.13 -24.48
N GLN A 189 15.10 14.28 -25.15
CA GLN A 189 14.52 13.27 -26.01
C GLN A 189 13.62 12.46 -25.08
N MET A 190 12.30 12.52 -25.31
CA MET A 190 11.40 11.57 -24.69
C MET A 190 11.92 10.20 -25.10
N LEU A 191 12.54 9.51 -24.16
CA LEU A 191 12.77 8.09 -24.30
C LEU A 191 11.40 7.49 -24.56
N SER A 192 11.19 7.03 -25.77
CA SER A 192 9.98 6.30 -26.16
C SER A 192 9.85 5.10 -25.24
N LEU A 193 8.86 5.17 -24.36
CA LEU A 193 8.40 4.05 -23.54
C LEU A 193 7.77 2.99 -24.43
#